data_bacec35039e9965848f51e7ded01a9a4
#
_entry.id   bacec35039e9965848f51e7ded01a9a4
#
_cell.length_a   1.000
_cell.length_b   1.000
_cell.length_c   1.000
_cell.angle_alpha   90.00
_cell.angle_beta   90.00
_cell.angle_gamma   90.00
#
_symmetry.space_group_name_H-M   'P 1'
#
loop_
_entity.id
_entity.type
_entity.pdbx_description
1 polymer ?
#
loop_
_entity_poly.entity_id
_entity_poly.type
_entity_poly.pdbx_seq_one_letter_code
_entity_poly.pdbx_strand_id
1 'polypeptide(L)'
;MQKYSIFNLIKNAFSNHQKWDLAWKDPTPKKEYDVVIIGGGGHGLATAYYLAKEHNITNVAIIEKGWIGGGNVGRNTTIIRSNYMHDDNALFSEFGMDLWRKMSQDLNYNVMFSPRGIINLAHSDAQMNVYARRGNSMRLNGIDAELLNREQVREIIPMADFSENVRFPIFGGLMQPSAGTARHDAVAWGYARQADSMGVDIIQNCEVIGFDISGGKVEGVRTSRGDIKVKKIGLCVAGSTNILADKLNMTLPIETHLLQACVSEPVKPVLDKVVTFGAGHFYISQSDKGEMVMGGDLDGYNSYAQRGNLPTLQHVLTEGIAMMPFLSKLKMLRTW
;
A
#
# COMPACT_ATOMS: atom_id res chain seq x y z
N MET A 1 1.14 -13.21 26.80
CA MET A 1 2.60 -13.42 26.92
C MET A 1 3.25 -12.93 25.62
N GLN A 2 4.27 -12.09 25.67
CA GLN A 2 4.94 -11.61 24.46
C GLN A 2 5.51 -12.80 23.69
N LYS A 3 5.13 -12.96 22.41
CA LYS A 3 5.60 -14.06 21.56
C LYS A 3 7.13 -14.04 21.32
N TYR A 4 7.78 -12.91 21.54
CA TYR A 4 9.23 -12.70 21.36
C TYR A 4 9.90 -12.45 22.71
N SER A 5 9.95 -13.45 23.56
CA SER A 5 10.70 -13.42 24.82
C SER A 5 11.91 -14.36 24.73
N ILE A 6 12.94 -14.11 25.53
CA ILE A 6 14.10 -14.99 25.63
C ILE A 6 13.68 -16.42 26.03
N PHE A 7 12.65 -16.56 26.85
CA PHE A 7 12.12 -17.87 27.25
C PHE A 7 11.48 -18.61 26.07
N ASN A 8 10.77 -17.89 25.19
CA ASN A 8 10.25 -18.50 23.96
C ASN A 8 11.36 -18.88 23.00
N LEU A 9 12.41 -18.08 22.89
CA LEU A 9 13.57 -18.42 22.07
C LEU A 9 14.21 -19.72 22.55
N ILE A 10 14.47 -19.84 23.87
CA ILE A 10 15.05 -21.05 24.49
C ILE A 10 14.12 -22.25 24.27
N LYS A 11 12.81 -22.11 24.55
CA LYS A 11 11.81 -23.17 24.34
C LYS A 11 11.80 -23.67 22.90
N ASN A 12 11.85 -22.75 21.94
CA ASN A 12 11.82 -23.09 20.52
C ASN A 12 13.15 -23.70 20.04
N ALA A 13 14.28 -23.29 20.62
CA ALA A 13 15.57 -23.88 20.33
C ALA A 13 15.60 -25.38 20.67
N PHE A 14 15.01 -25.79 21.81
CA PHE A 14 14.89 -27.21 22.19
C PHE A 14 14.00 -28.03 21.24
N SER A 15 13.18 -27.42 20.43
CA SER A 15 12.36 -28.09 19.40
C SER A 15 12.92 -27.90 17.98
N ASN A 16 14.18 -27.48 17.84
CA ASN A 16 14.78 -27.07 16.57
C ASN A 16 13.91 -26.08 15.77
N HIS A 17 13.19 -25.21 16.48
CA HIS A 17 12.27 -24.22 15.90
C HIS A 17 11.15 -24.82 15.03
N GLN A 18 10.78 -26.09 15.25
CA GLN A 18 9.73 -26.76 14.46
C GLN A 18 8.31 -26.61 15.02
N LYS A 19 8.17 -26.10 16.24
CA LYS A 19 6.88 -25.98 16.95
C LYS A 19 6.50 -24.53 17.23
N TRP A 20 6.68 -23.66 16.24
CA TRP A 20 6.21 -22.29 16.33
C TRP A 20 4.69 -22.23 16.21
N ASP A 21 4.07 -21.38 17.02
CA ASP A 21 2.66 -21.05 16.84
C ASP A 21 2.45 -20.40 15.46
N LEU A 22 1.31 -20.67 14.84
CA LEU A 22 0.89 -19.98 13.63
C LEU A 22 0.82 -18.47 13.90
N ALA A 23 1.24 -17.68 12.92
CA ALA A 23 1.18 -16.22 13.00
C ALA A 23 -0.27 -15.72 13.11
N TRP A 24 -1.19 -16.38 12.44
CA TRP A 24 -2.65 -16.29 12.56
C TRP A 24 -3.25 -17.65 12.22
N LYS A 25 -4.48 -17.88 12.68
CA LYS A 25 -5.21 -19.11 12.39
C LYS A 25 -5.89 -19.00 11.01
N ASP A 26 -6.17 -20.15 10.41
CA ASP A 26 -7.06 -20.30 9.25
C ASP A 26 -8.16 -21.30 9.60
N PRO A 27 -9.14 -20.90 10.43
CA PRO A 27 -10.17 -21.79 10.92
C PRO A 27 -11.17 -22.16 9.81
N THR A 28 -11.95 -23.22 10.06
CA THR A 28 -13.16 -23.44 9.29
C THR A 28 -14.16 -22.33 9.59
N PRO A 29 -14.84 -21.76 8.58
CA PRO A 29 -15.84 -20.71 8.82
C PRO A 29 -16.90 -21.14 9.81
N LYS A 30 -17.26 -20.28 10.75
CA LYS A 30 -18.46 -20.44 11.58
C LYS A 30 -19.70 -20.27 10.71
N LYS A 31 -20.82 -20.77 11.17
CA LYS A 31 -22.09 -20.60 10.46
C LYS A 31 -22.66 -19.19 10.50
N GLU A 32 -22.22 -18.37 11.45
CA GLU A 32 -22.72 -17.02 11.63
C GLU A 32 -21.64 -16.08 12.20
N TYR A 33 -21.60 -14.84 11.67
CA TYR A 33 -20.79 -13.74 12.16
C TYR A 33 -21.61 -12.45 12.24
N ASP A 34 -21.18 -11.54 13.11
CA ASP A 34 -21.73 -10.19 13.16
C ASP A 34 -21.30 -9.36 11.95
N VAL A 35 -20.03 -9.52 11.54
CA VAL A 35 -19.46 -8.84 10.38
C VAL A 35 -18.62 -9.82 9.56
N VAL A 36 -18.81 -9.81 8.25
CA VAL A 36 -17.92 -10.47 7.29
C VAL A 36 -17.24 -9.40 6.44
N ILE A 37 -15.92 -9.38 6.47
CA ILE A 37 -15.10 -8.52 5.65
C ILE A 37 -14.55 -9.35 4.48
N ILE A 38 -14.87 -8.93 3.27
CA ILE A 38 -14.45 -9.61 2.05
C ILE A 38 -13.20 -8.93 1.52
N GLY A 39 -12.10 -9.66 1.50
CA GLY A 39 -10.76 -9.21 1.10
C GLY A 39 -9.78 -9.08 2.26
N GLY A 40 -8.75 -9.92 2.26
CA GLY A 40 -7.63 -9.96 3.23
C GLY A 40 -6.47 -9.04 2.86
N GLY A 41 -6.76 -7.90 2.21
CA GLY A 41 -5.81 -6.84 1.94
C GLY A 41 -5.64 -5.88 3.12
N GLY A 42 -4.83 -4.82 2.95
CA GLY A 42 -4.54 -3.85 4.00
C GLY A 42 -5.79 -3.22 4.62
N HIS A 43 -6.75 -2.80 3.81
CA HIS A 43 -7.99 -2.20 4.30
C HIS A 43 -8.87 -3.19 5.05
N GLY A 44 -9.05 -4.41 4.53
CA GLY A 44 -9.87 -5.42 5.20
C GLY A 44 -9.28 -5.84 6.55
N LEU A 45 -7.98 -6.09 6.60
CA LEU A 45 -7.27 -6.43 7.83
C LEU A 45 -7.31 -5.30 8.86
N ALA A 46 -7.07 -4.05 8.43
CA ALA A 46 -7.16 -2.88 9.29
C ALA A 46 -8.58 -2.67 9.81
N THR A 47 -9.60 -2.80 8.95
CA THR A 47 -11.01 -2.69 9.36
C THR A 47 -11.35 -3.70 10.45
N ALA A 48 -10.98 -4.96 10.28
CA ALA A 48 -11.23 -6.00 11.28
C ALA A 48 -10.49 -5.71 12.60
N TYR A 49 -9.24 -5.28 12.51
CA TYR A 49 -8.44 -4.89 13.67
C TYR A 49 -9.09 -3.75 14.46
N TYR A 50 -9.50 -2.67 13.79
CA TYR A 50 -10.12 -1.52 14.45
C TYR A 50 -11.52 -1.81 14.96
N LEU A 51 -12.33 -2.66 14.29
CA LEU A 51 -13.59 -3.14 14.82
C LEU A 51 -13.40 -3.86 16.17
N ALA A 52 -12.39 -4.72 16.25
CA ALA A 52 -12.08 -5.43 17.48
C ALA A 52 -11.48 -4.49 18.55
N LYS A 53 -10.51 -3.65 18.17
CA LYS A 53 -9.76 -2.80 19.12
C LYS A 53 -10.62 -1.67 19.69
N GLU A 54 -11.32 -0.91 18.84
CA GLU A 54 -11.99 0.32 19.24
C GLU A 54 -13.48 0.11 19.57
N HIS A 55 -14.09 -0.94 19.03
CA HIS A 55 -15.53 -1.19 19.19
C HIS A 55 -15.86 -2.51 19.88
N ASN A 56 -14.87 -3.31 20.26
CA ASN A 56 -15.04 -4.63 20.86
C ASN A 56 -15.94 -5.57 20.00
N ILE A 57 -15.94 -5.39 18.67
CA ILE A 57 -16.65 -6.25 17.73
C ILE A 57 -15.66 -7.32 17.27
N THR A 58 -15.73 -8.51 17.87
CA THR A 58 -14.76 -9.60 17.67
C THR A 58 -15.31 -10.79 16.91
N ASN A 59 -16.66 -10.96 16.84
CA ASN A 59 -17.28 -11.99 16.00
C ASN A 59 -17.25 -11.57 14.52
N VAL A 60 -16.04 -11.45 13.99
CA VAL A 60 -15.72 -10.95 12.65
C VAL A 60 -14.98 -12.04 11.88
N ALA A 61 -15.34 -12.24 10.61
CA ALA A 61 -14.54 -13.03 9.68
C ALA A 61 -13.95 -12.15 8.58
N ILE A 62 -12.70 -12.39 8.23
CA ILE A 62 -12.07 -11.93 6.99
C ILE A 62 -12.09 -13.10 6.01
N ILE A 63 -12.72 -12.92 4.85
CA ILE A 63 -12.79 -13.92 3.79
C ILE A 63 -11.87 -13.49 2.66
N GLU A 64 -10.81 -14.26 2.41
CA GLU A 64 -9.82 -13.98 1.37
C GLU A 64 -9.77 -15.14 0.35
N LYS A 65 -9.97 -14.83 -0.93
CA LYS A 65 -9.98 -15.86 -2.00
C LYS A 65 -8.62 -16.54 -2.21
N GLY A 66 -7.54 -15.83 -1.92
CA GLY A 66 -6.18 -16.35 -1.98
C GLY A 66 -5.55 -16.38 -0.59
N TRP A 67 -4.49 -15.61 -0.42
CA TRP A 67 -3.75 -15.51 0.83
C TRP A 67 -3.59 -14.04 1.26
N ILE A 68 -3.34 -13.82 2.53
CA ILE A 68 -3.12 -12.49 3.12
C ILE A 68 -2.03 -11.73 2.35
N GLY A 69 -2.39 -10.54 1.87
CA GLY A 69 -1.49 -9.70 1.11
C GLY A 69 -1.30 -10.13 -0.37
N GLY A 70 -1.97 -11.18 -0.84
CA GLY A 70 -1.84 -11.69 -2.21
C GLY A 70 -2.39 -10.75 -3.31
N GLY A 71 -3.20 -9.76 -2.94
CA GLY A 71 -3.76 -8.74 -3.83
C GLY A 71 -2.86 -7.52 -4.01
N ASN A 72 -3.47 -6.32 -4.00
CA ASN A 72 -2.78 -5.04 -4.19
C ASN A 72 -1.75 -4.75 -3.09
N VAL A 73 -1.92 -5.25 -1.87
CA VAL A 73 -0.92 -5.10 -0.80
C VAL A 73 0.42 -5.67 -1.25
N GLY A 74 0.48 -6.91 -1.72
CA GLY A 74 1.72 -7.54 -2.18
C GLY A 74 2.29 -6.98 -3.49
N ARG A 75 1.58 -6.02 -4.10
CA ARG A 75 1.98 -5.31 -5.33
C ARG A 75 2.16 -3.81 -5.13
N ASN A 76 2.05 -3.35 -3.90
CA ASN A 76 2.18 -1.94 -3.54
C ASN A 76 3.66 -1.53 -3.56
N THR A 77 3.93 -0.30 -3.98
CA THR A 77 5.27 0.32 -3.92
C THR A 77 5.51 1.11 -2.63
N THR A 78 4.53 1.09 -1.73
CA THR A 78 4.62 1.49 -0.31
C THR A 78 5.02 2.92 -0.02
N ILE A 79 4.64 3.86 -0.85
CA ILE A 79 4.87 5.28 -0.60
C ILE A 79 3.79 5.80 0.36
N ILE A 80 4.21 6.28 1.52
CA ILE A 80 3.35 6.82 2.57
C ILE A 80 3.54 8.34 2.61
N ARG A 81 2.45 9.09 2.44
CA ARG A 81 2.49 10.55 2.33
C ARG A 81 1.14 11.19 2.60
N SER A 82 1.16 12.49 2.96
CA SER A 82 -0.04 13.33 3.11
C SER A 82 0.02 14.62 2.28
N ASN A 83 0.94 14.71 1.35
CA ASN A 83 1.23 15.89 0.55
C ASN A 83 0.17 16.22 -0.51
N TYR A 84 -1.09 16.30 -0.11
CA TYR A 84 -2.22 16.66 -0.96
C TYR A 84 -2.54 18.14 -0.91
N MET A 85 -3.17 18.66 -1.97
CA MET A 85 -3.52 20.07 -2.09
C MET A 85 -4.90 20.38 -1.48
N HIS A 86 -5.85 19.46 -1.60
CA HIS A 86 -7.21 19.65 -1.10
C HIS A 86 -7.29 19.24 0.37
N ASP A 87 -7.90 20.11 1.18
CA ASP A 87 -7.93 19.99 2.63
C ASP A 87 -8.47 18.64 3.12
N ASP A 88 -9.59 18.17 2.58
CA ASP A 88 -10.18 16.88 2.98
C ASP A 88 -9.21 15.72 2.75
N ASN A 89 -8.54 15.69 1.60
CA ASN A 89 -7.54 14.66 1.30
C ASN A 89 -6.28 14.82 2.15
N ALA A 90 -5.85 16.05 2.40
CA ALA A 90 -4.69 16.36 3.23
C ALA A 90 -4.92 15.92 4.67
N LEU A 91 -6.01 16.33 5.29
CA LEU A 91 -6.39 15.99 6.66
C LEU A 91 -6.61 14.48 6.85
N PHE A 92 -7.34 13.85 5.91
CA PHE A 92 -7.53 12.40 5.95
C PHE A 92 -6.20 11.64 5.87
N SER A 93 -5.30 12.06 5.00
CA SER A 93 -4.00 11.42 4.83
C SER A 93 -3.05 11.69 5.98
N GLU A 94 -3.10 12.89 6.59
CA GLU A 94 -2.29 13.22 7.78
C GLU A 94 -2.77 12.42 9.00
N PHE A 95 -4.08 12.25 9.17
CA PHE A 95 -4.58 11.29 10.16
C PHE A 95 -4.01 9.88 9.93
N GLY A 96 -3.92 9.46 8.67
CA GLY A 96 -3.23 8.22 8.29
C GLY A 96 -1.74 8.22 8.69
N MET A 97 -1.03 9.35 8.50
CA MET A 97 0.37 9.49 8.91
C MET A 97 0.55 9.32 10.42
N ASP A 98 -0.38 9.83 11.23
CA ASP A 98 -0.37 9.63 12.69
C ASP A 98 -0.51 8.16 13.08
N LEU A 99 -1.36 7.43 12.37
CA LEU A 99 -1.48 5.98 12.56
C LEU A 99 -0.18 5.26 12.15
N TRP A 100 0.44 5.65 11.04
CA TRP A 100 1.71 5.07 10.58
C TRP A 100 2.85 5.23 11.60
N ARG A 101 2.97 6.40 12.22
CA ARG A 101 4.00 6.69 13.24
C ARG A 101 3.91 5.76 14.45
N LYS A 102 2.70 5.29 14.81
CA LYS A 102 2.42 4.45 15.98
C LYS A 102 2.24 2.97 15.63
N MET A 103 2.06 2.64 14.35
CA MET A 103 1.61 1.33 13.89
C MET A 103 2.47 0.17 14.40
N SER A 104 3.79 0.32 14.38
CA SER A 104 4.69 -0.74 14.86
C SER A 104 4.50 -1.05 16.35
N GLN A 105 4.20 -0.05 17.15
CA GLN A 105 3.91 -0.21 18.58
C GLN A 105 2.53 -0.80 18.78
N ASP A 106 1.52 -0.26 18.12
CA ASP A 106 0.13 -0.70 18.22
C ASP A 106 -0.05 -2.16 17.79
N LEU A 107 0.64 -2.57 16.74
CA LEU A 107 0.59 -3.93 16.24
C LEU A 107 1.58 -4.87 16.93
N ASN A 108 2.45 -4.35 17.82
CA ASN A 108 3.60 -5.11 18.36
C ASN A 108 4.31 -5.90 17.24
N TYR A 109 4.55 -5.21 16.12
CA TYR A 109 5.15 -5.77 14.91
C TYR A 109 5.79 -4.68 14.06
N ASN A 110 7.07 -4.80 13.76
CA ASN A 110 7.77 -3.78 12.99
C ASN A 110 7.28 -3.77 11.53
N VAL A 111 6.53 -2.73 11.16
CA VAL A 111 6.07 -2.51 9.78
C VAL A 111 7.11 -1.84 8.91
N MET A 112 8.30 -1.59 9.46
CA MET A 112 9.44 -0.96 8.77
C MET A 112 9.05 0.38 8.12
N PHE A 113 8.25 1.19 8.80
CA PHE A 113 7.98 2.56 8.37
C PHE A 113 9.25 3.39 8.49
N SER A 114 9.69 3.95 7.38
CA SER A 114 10.92 4.74 7.24
C SER A 114 10.56 6.14 6.72
N PRO A 115 10.51 7.15 7.60
CA PRO A 115 10.18 8.53 7.23
C PRO A 115 11.39 9.20 6.59
N ARG A 116 11.65 8.89 5.33
CA ARG A 116 12.81 9.39 4.57
C ARG A 116 12.50 10.57 3.65
N GLY A 117 11.22 10.96 3.56
CA GLY A 117 10.75 12.06 2.74
C GLY A 117 10.37 11.66 1.31
N ILE A 118 9.53 12.52 0.71
CA ILE A 118 9.16 12.45 -0.71
C ILE A 118 9.41 13.81 -1.37
N ILE A 119 9.96 13.79 -2.57
CA ILE A 119 10.16 14.99 -3.41
C ILE A 119 9.32 14.84 -4.67
N ASN A 120 8.46 15.81 -4.91
CA ASN A 120 7.78 15.99 -6.19
C ASN A 120 8.57 16.99 -7.04
N LEU A 121 9.17 16.53 -8.13
CA LEU A 121 9.99 17.37 -9.02
C LEU A 121 9.13 18.26 -9.89
N ALA A 122 9.55 19.51 -10.04
CA ALA A 122 8.96 20.49 -10.95
C ALA A 122 9.83 20.67 -12.18
N HIS A 123 9.22 20.68 -13.36
CA HIS A 123 9.88 20.77 -14.66
C HIS A 123 9.58 22.07 -15.40
N SER A 124 8.93 23.03 -14.73
CA SER A 124 8.62 24.36 -15.24
C SER A 124 8.29 25.32 -14.10
N ASP A 125 8.36 26.63 -14.38
CA ASP A 125 7.89 27.68 -13.45
C ASP A 125 6.42 27.52 -13.10
N ALA A 126 5.59 27.11 -14.06
CA ALA A 126 4.17 26.84 -13.79
C ALA A 126 3.98 25.74 -12.75
N GLN A 127 4.76 24.67 -12.82
CA GLN A 127 4.72 23.60 -11.79
C GLN A 127 5.26 24.08 -10.45
N MET A 128 6.30 24.91 -10.43
CA MET A 128 6.80 25.53 -9.19
C MET A 128 5.73 26.39 -8.52
N ASN A 129 4.98 27.17 -9.30
CA ASN A 129 3.85 27.95 -8.78
C ASN A 129 2.72 27.07 -8.21
N VAL A 130 2.43 25.95 -8.84
CA VAL A 130 1.47 24.95 -8.31
C VAL A 130 2.00 24.36 -7.00
N TYR A 131 3.28 24.03 -6.93
CA TYR A 131 3.89 23.46 -5.72
C TYR A 131 4.01 24.47 -4.58
N ALA A 132 4.22 25.75 -4.87
CA ALA A 132 4.17 26.82 -3.87
C ALA A 132 2.78 26.89 -3.23
N ARG A 133 1.70 26.87 -4.03
CA ARG A 133 0.31 26.86 -3.52
C ARG A 133 0.02 25.59 -2.72
N ARG A 134 0.42 24.43 -3.25
CA ARG A 134 0.25 23.14 -2.56
C ARG A 134 1.00 23.09 -1.24
N GLY A 135 2.25 23.53 -1.20
CA GLY A 135 3.04 23.61 0.03
C GLY A 135 2.44 24.58 1.07
N ASN A 136 1.83 25.68 0.63
CA ASN A 136 1.09 26.56 1.51
C ASN A 136 -0.17 25.88 2.09
N SER A 137 -0.97 25.22 1.25
CA SER A 137 -2.14 24.44 1.71
C SER A 137 -1.72 23.36 2.71
N MET A 138 -0.65 22.62 2.42
CA MET A 138 -0.11 21.60 3.34
C MET A 138 0.22 22.22 4.71
N ARG A 139 0.98 23.32 4.74
CA ARG A 139 1.37 23.98 6.00
C ARG A 139 0.16 24.52 6.77
N LEU A 140 -0.86 25.05 6.10
CA LEU A 140 -2.11 25.46 6.73
C LEU A 140 -2.86 24.30 7.41
N ASN A 141 -2.69 23.08 6.88
CA ASN A 141 -3.25 21.85 7.45
C ASN A 141 -2.28 21.13 8.43
N GLY A 142 -1.19 21.80 8.85
CA GLY A 142 -0.23 21.23 9.80
C GLY A 142 0.73 20.20 9.21
N ILE A 143 0.77 20.05 7.89
CA ILE A 143 1.63 19.10 7.19
C ILE A 143 2.95 19.79 6.82
N ASP A 144 4.07 19.11 7.10
CA ASP A 144 5.40 19.59 6.76
C ASP A 144 5.59 19.67 5.23
N ALA A 145 6.08 20.82 4.76
CA ALA A 145 6.29 21.06 3.35
C ALA A 145 7.45 22.04 3.13
N GLU A 146 8.37 21.68 2.27
CA GLU A 146 9.53 22.48 1.88
C GLU A 146 9.52 22.67 0.36
N LEU A 147 9.53 23.95 -0.06
CA LEU A 147 9.71 24.29 -1.46
C LEU A 147 11.21 24.41 -1.73
N LEU A 148 11.72 23.57 -2.61
CA LEU A 148 13.14 23.47 -2.92
C LEU A 148 13.43 24.10 -4.28
N ASN A 149 14.51 24.87 -4.37
CA ASN A 149 15.05 25.31 -5.64
C ASN A 149 15.87 24.20 -6.31
N ARG A 150 16.33 24.45 -7.55
CA ARG A 150 17.08 23.49 -8.35
C ARG A 150 18.36 22.99 -7.67
N GLU A 151 19.10 23.87 -7.03
CA GLU A 151 20.38 23.52 -6.38
C GLU A 151 20.14 22.67 -5.13
N GLN A 152 19.14 22.99 -4.32
CA GLN A 152 18.74 22.19 -3.16
C GLN A 152 18.27 20.78 -3.59
N VAL A 153 17.53 20.66 -4.71
CA VAL A 153 17.17 19.34 -5.26
C VAL A 153 18.42 18.58 -5.70
N ARG A 154 19.39 19.25 -6.35
CA ARG A 154 20.65 18.62 -6.77
C ARG A 154 21.45 18.06 -5.59
N GLU A 155 21.48 18.76 -4.46
CA GLU A 155 22.16 18.28 -3.26
C GLU A 155 21.52 17.01 -2.71
N ILE A 156 20.19 16.91 -2.77
CA ILE A 156 19.43 15.79 -2.21
C ILE A 156 19.43 14.56 -3.14
N ILE A 157 19.33 14.77 -4.45
CA ILE A 157 19.29 13.70 -5.46
C ILE A 157 20.34 13.91 -6.57
N PRO A 158 21.63 13.89 -6.23
CA PRO A 158 22.72 14.21 -7.17
C PRO A 158 22.83 13.25 -8.36
N MET A 159 22.15 12.09 -8.31
CA MET A 159 22.11 11.11 -9.41
C MET A 159 21.10 11.45 -10.51
N ALA A 160 20.24 12.46 -10.31
CA ALA A 160 19.34 12.93 -11.36
C ALA A 160 20.14 13.73 -12.43
N ASP A 161 19.62 13.79 -13.64
CA ASP A 161 20.24 14.55 -14.71
C ASP A 161 19.87 16.04 -14.63
N PHE A 162 20.86 16.86 -14.32
CA PHE A 162 20.75 18.33 -14.23
C PHE A 162 21.39 19.05 -15.42
N SER A 163 21.69 18.36 -16.50
CA SER A 163 22.24 19.00 -17.71
C SER A 163 21.21 19.94 -18.37
N GLU A 164 21.66 20.77 -19.31
CA GLU A 164 20.81 21.81 -19.91
C GLU A 164 19.81 21.26 -20.93
N ASN A 165 20.20 20.20 -21.66
CA ASN A 165 19.42 19.65 -22.78
C ASN A 165 18.75 18.33 -22.42
N VAL A 166 18.11 18.27 -21.25
CA VAL A 166 17.39 17.07 -20.81
C VAL A 166 15.92 17.15 -21.19
N ARG A 167 15.30 15.99 -21.37
CA ARG A 167 13.86 15.89 -21.66
C ARG A 167 13.00 16.47 -20.54
N PHE A 168 13.42 16.34 -19.28
CA PHE A 168 12.70 16.80 -18.09
C PHE A 168 13.61 17.71 -17.26
N PRO A 169 13.79 19.00 -17.62
CA PRO A 169 14.63 19.92 -16.85
C PRO A 169 14.06 20.08 -15.42
N ILE A 170 14.93 20.08 -14.42
CA ILE A 170 14.52 20.24 -13.03
C ILE A 170 14.62 21.71 -12.65
N PHE A 171 13.49 22.32 -12.30
CA PHE A 171 13.37 23.71 -11.82
C PHE A 171 13.43 23.80 -10.30
N GLY A 172 13.00 22.74 -9.61
CA GLY A 172 12.92 22.62 -8.17
C GLY A 172 12.02 21.48 -7.77
N GLY A 173 11.45 21.55 -6.58
CA GLY A 173 10.52 20.53 -6.11
C GLY A 173 9.79 20.92 -4.85
N LEU A 174 8.80 20.11 -4.50
CA LEU A 174 8.10 20.16 -3.22
C LEU A 174 8.42 18.91 -2.43
N MET A 175 9.05 19.07 -1.27
CA MET A 175 9.37 17.98 -0.36
C MET A 175 8.40 17.92 0.80
N GLN A 176 7.99 16.71 1.16
CA GLN A 176 7.40 16.40 2.46
C GLN A 176 8.39 15.54 3.26
N PRO A 177 9.07 16.10 4.26
CA PRO A 177 10.09 15.40 5.04
C PRO A 177 9.57 14.19 5.82
N SER A 178 8.38 14.28 6.40
CA SER A 178 7.78 13.22 7.23
C SER A 178 7.23 12.03 6.42
N ALA A 179 7.06 12.18 5.11
CA ALA A 179 6.66 11.10 4.22
C ALA A 179 7.74 10.00 4.15
N GLY A 180 7.39 8.83 3.65
CA GLY A 180 8.37 7.75 3.57
C GLY A 180 7.86 6.49 2.91
N THR A 181 8.46 5.38 3.29
CA THR A 181 8.09 4.05 2.82
C THR A 181 7.83 3.11 3.99
N ALA A 182 7.05 2.06 3.74
CA ALA A 182 6.83 0.99 4.71
C ALA A 182 6.96 -0.36 4.01
N ARG A 183 6.94 -1.45 4.76
CA ARG A 183 6.95 -2.78 4.19
C ARG A 183 5.54 -3.35 4.11
N HIS A 184 5.00 -3.46 2.90
CA HIS A 184 3.60 -3.81 2.66
C HIS A 184 3.19 -5.17 3.23
N ASP A 185 4.04 -6.19 3.12
CA ASP A 185 3.82 -7.51 3.69
C ASP A 185 3.82 -7.48 5.23
N ALA A 186 4.77 -6.75 5.83
CA ALA A 186 4.83 -6.57 7.28
C ALA A 186 3.58 -5.86 7.84
N VAL A 187 3.04 -4.89 7.11
CA VAL A 187 1.78 -4.22 7.47
C VAL A 187 0.62 -5.21 7.49
N ALA A 188 0.44 -5.98 6.41
CA ALA A 188 -0.61 -6.97 6.32
C ALA A 188 -0.49 -8.03 7.43
N TRP A 189 0.71 -8.55 7.65
CA TRP A 189 0.96 -9.56 8.69
C TRP A 189 0.80 -9.01 10.10
N GLY A 190 1.19 -7.77 10.34
CA GLY A 190 1.00 -7.10 11.62
C GLY A 190 -0.48 -6.98 11.98
N TYR A 191 -1.29 -6.48 11.07
CA TYR A 191 -2.74 -6.41 11.26
C TYR A 191 -3.39 -7.79 11.40
N ALA A 192 -3.02 -8.77 10.56
CA ALA A 192 -3.56 -10.13 10.64
C ALA A 192 -3.29 -10.77 12.01
N ARG A 193 -2.04 -10.66 12.51
CA ARG A 193 -1.66 -11.20 13.82
C ARG A 193 -2.46 -10.57 14.96
N GLN A 194 -2.64 -9.25 14.94
CA GLN A 194 -3.37 -8.57 16.00
C GLN A 194 -4.88 -8.85 15.91
N ALA A 195 -5.47 -8.83 14.72
CA ALA A 195 -6.87 -9.18 14.54
C ALA A 195 -7.17 -10.62 15.03
N ASP A 196 -6.35 -11.59 14.62
CA ASP A 196 -6.47 -12.99 15.09
C ASP A 196 -6.36 -13.10 16.61
N SER A 197 -5.43 -12.38 17.24
CA SER A 197 -5.23 -12.38 18.70
C SER A 197 -6.43 -11.80 19.46
N MET A 198 -7.25 -10.97 18.82
CA MET A 198 -8.46 -10.38 19.35
C MET A 198 -9.73 -11.23 19.05
N GLY A 199 -9.59 -12.37 18.38
CA GLY A 199 -10.69 -13.29 18.11
C GLY A 199 -11.32 -13.15 16.72
N VAL A 200 -10.75 -12.36 15.84
CA VAL A 200 -11.17 -12.30 14.43
C VAL A 200 -10.73 -13.56 13.71
N ASP A 201 -11.62 -14.18 12.96
CA ASP A 201 -11.31 -15.35 12.14
C ASP A 201 -10.79 -14.90 10.77
N ILE A 202 -9.59 -15.36 10.38
CA ILE A 202 -8.98 -15.07 9.08
C ILE A 202 -9.05 -16.33 8.24
N ILE A 203 -9.85 -16.31 7.18
CA ILE A 203 -10.18 -17.47 6.37
C ILE A 203 -9.62 -17.25 4.96
N GLN A 204 -8.52 -17.94 4.66
CA GLN A 204 -7.82 -17.88 3.38
C GLN A 204 -8.32 -18.98 2.44
N ASN A 205 -7.99 -18.85 1.15
CA ASN A 205 -8.43 -19.79 0.09
C ASN A 205 -9.95 -20.03 0.14
N CYS A 206 -10.69 -18.95 0.40
CA CYS A 206 -12.14 -18.93 0.55
C CYS A 206 -12.72 -17.83 -0.32
N GLU A 207 -13.27 -18.19 -1.45
CA GLU A 207 -13.85 -17.24 -2.41
C GLU A 207 -15.33 -16.98 -2.10
N VAL A 208 -15.73 -15.71 -2.12
CA VAL A 208 -17.14 -15.33 -2.08
C VAL A 208 -17.73 -15.46 -3.47
N ILE A 209 -18.68 -16.39 -3.60
CA ILE A 209 -19.31 -16.72 -4.89
C ILE A 209 -20.69 -16.10 -5.05
N GLY A 210 -21.32 -15.61 -3.96
CA GLY A 210 -22.61 -14.94 -4.00
C GLY A 210 -23.07 -14.45 -2.65
N PHE A 211 -24.28 -13.91 -2.61
CA PHE A 211 -24.92 -13.37 -1.42
C PHE A 211 -26.36 -13.90 -1.31
N ASP A 212 -26.84 -14.03 -0.09
CA ASP A 212 -28.25 -14.27 0.22
C ASP A 212 -28.88 -12.94 0.61
N ILE A 213 -29.89 -12.55 -0.16
CA ILE A 213 -30.57 -11.25 -0.02
C ILE A 213 -32.04 -11.51 0.28
N SER A 214 -32.55 -10.91 1.35
CA SER A 214 -33.95 -10.96 1.72
C SER A 214 -34.42 -9.57 2.13
N GLY A 215 -35.57 -9.11 1.60
CA GLY A 215 -36.13 -7.80 1.91
C GLY A 215 -35.18 -6.62 1.64
N GLY A 216 -34.29 -6.74 0.62
CA GLY A 216 -33.30 -5.70 0.28
C GLY A 216 -32.09 -5.63 1.23
N LYS A 217 -31.91 -6.64 2.10
CA LYS A 217 -30.78 -6.75 3.02
C LYS A 217 -29.99 -8.01 2.74
N VAL A 218 -28.68 -7.93 2.90
CA VAL A 218 -27.80 -9.10 2.87
C VAL A 218 -27.94 -9.85 4.19
N GLU A 219 -28.30 -11.12 4.13
CA GLU A 219 -28.46 -12.01 5.31
C GLU A 219 -27.39 -13.11 5.33
N GLY A 220 -26.70 -13.34 4.20
CA GLY A 220 -25.68 -14.36 4.09
C GLY A 220 -24.67 -14.13 2.98
N VAL A 221 -23.55 -14.81 3.12
CA VAL A 221 -22.46 -14.85 2.13
C VAL A 221 -22.23 -16.31 1.73
N ARG A 222 -22.36 -16.62 0.45
CA ARG A 222 -22.04 -17.94 -0.10
C ARG A 222 -20.57 -17.99 -0.48
N THR A 223 -19.86 -18.97 0.07
CA THR A 223 -18.41 -19.10 -0.14
C THR A 223 -18.02 -20.48 -0.66
N SER A 224 -16.82 -20.62 -1.19
CA SER A 224 -16.24 -21.90 -1.59
C SER A 224 -15.97 -22.87 -0.43
N ARG A 225 -16.09 -22.38 0.83
CA ARG A 225 -15.90 -23.18 2.07
C ARG A 225 -17.18 -23.28 2.90
N GLY A 226 -18.34 -23.01 2.28
CA GLY A 226 -19.67 -23.09 2.91
C GLY A 226 -20.33 -21.74 3.07
N ASP A 227 -21.62 -21.78 3.39
CA ASP A 227 -22.47 -20.59 3.54
C ASP A 227 -22.40 -20.02 4.95
N ILE A 228 -22.39 -18.71 5.05
CA ILE A 228 -22.20 -17.98 6.30
C ILE A 228 -23.36 -16.99 6.46
N LYS A 229 -24.09 -17.05 7.55
CA LYS A 229 -25.04 -16.01 7.95
C LYS A 229 -24.29 -14.78 8.46
N VAL A 230 -24.78 -13.58 8.13
CA VAL A 230 -24.10 -12.36 8.52
C VAL A 230 -25.08 -11.21 8.72
N LYS A 231 -24.80 -10.33 9.70
CA LYS A 231 -25.58 -9.11 9.93
C LYS A 231 -25.09 -7.93 9.08
N LYS A 232 -23.77 -7.85 8.82
CA LYS A 232 -23.17 -6.78 8.02
C LYS A 232 -22.00 -7.31 7.20
N ILE A 233 -21.83 -6.79 5.99
CA ILE A 233 -20.68 -7.09 5.14
C ILE A 233 -19.88 -5.81 4.86
N GLY A 234 -18.56 -5.96 4.70
CA GLY A 234 -17.64 -4.95 4.21
C GLY A 234 -16.92 -5.45 2.96
N LEU A 235 -17.02 -4.73 1.86
CA LEU A 235 -16.29 -5.04 0.63
C LEU A 235 -14.95 -4.30 0.64
N CYS A 236 -13.85 -5.03 0.82
CA CYS A 236 -12.48 -4.51 0.82
C CYS A 236 -11.64 -5.16 -0.29
N VAL A 237 -12.19 -5.23 -1.50
CA VAL A 237 -11.68 -6.02 -2.61
C VAL A 237 -11.03 -5.18 -3.73
N ALA A 238 -10.78 -3.90 -3.45
CA ALA A 238 -10.10 -2.97 -4.35
C ALA A 238 -10.68 -3.01 -5.79
N GLY A 239 -9.86 -3.26 -6.79
CA GLY A 239 -10.28 -3.31 -8.19
C GLY A 239 -11.38 -4.34 -8.51
N SER A 240 -11.61 -5.34 -7.66
CA SER A 240 -12.67 -6.33 -7.85
C SER A 240 -14.04 -5.90 -7.27
N THR A 241 -14.18 -4.63 -6.85
CA THR A 241 -15.39 -4.15 -6.17
C THR A 241 -16.64 -4.31 -7.05
N ASN A 242 -16.59 -3.93 -8.33
CA ASN A 242 -17.74 -4.06 -9.23
C ASN A 242 -18.11 -5.53 -9.50
N ILE A 243 -17.16 -6.45 -9.51
CA ILE A 243 -17.46 -7.89 -9.69
C ILE A 243 -18.34 -8.40 -8.55
N LEU A 244 -18.14 -7.93 -7.32
CA LEU A 244 -18.98 -8.32 -6.20
C LEU A 244 -20.24 -7.46 -6.08
N ALA A 245 -20.19 -6.18 -6.46
CA ALA A 245 -21.35 -5.28 -6.48
C ALA A 245 -22.40 -5.81 -7.47
N ASP A 246 -22.01 -6.31 -8.64
CA ASP A 246 -22.91 -6.93 -9.62
C ASP A 246 -23.68 -8.12 -9.02
N LYS A 247 -23.07 -8.90 -8.14
CA LYS A 247 -23.74 -10.01 -7.43
C LYS A 247 -24.78 -9.52 -6.40
N LEU A 248 -24.74 -8.24 -6.05
CA LEU A 248 -25.69 -7.54 -5.19
C LEU A 248 -26.71 -6.71 -5.98
N ASN A 249 -26.70 -6.79 -7.30
CA ASN A 249 -27.47 -5.93 -8.22
C ASN A 249 -27.20 -4.44 -7.98
N MET A 250 -25.94 -4.09 -7.64
CA MET A 250 -25.50 -2.72 -7.42
C MET A 250 -24.53 -2.31 -8.52
N THR A 251 -24.74 -1.12 -9.09
CA THR A 251 -23.79 -0.51 -10.02
C THR A 251 -23.06 0.63 -9.32
N LEU A 252 -21.73 0.58 -9.32
CA LEU A 252 -20.88 1.62 -8.75
C LEU A 252 -20.11 2.33 -9.90
N PRO A 253 -19.94 3.65 -9.84
CA PRO A 253 -19.19 4.41 -10.85
C PRO A 253 -17.67 4.24 -10.64
N ILE A 254 -17.19 3.00 -10.71
CA ILE A 254 -15.79 2.62 -10.49
C ILE A 254 -15.29 1.87 -11.71
N GLU A 255 -14.17 2.29 -12.25
CA GLU A 255 -13.42 1.60 -13.28
C GLU A 255 -12.06 1.14 -12.73
N THR A 256 -11.58 0.00 -13.22
CA THR A 256 -10.33 -0.60 -12.75
C THR A 256 -9.29 -0.57 -13.86
N HIS A 257 -8.21 0.17 -13.61
CA HIS A 257 -7.04 0.24 -14.48
C HIS A 257 -5.81 -0.32 -13.78
N LEU A 258 -4.90 -0.94 -14.54
CA LEU A 258 -3.64 -1.43 -13.99
C LEU A 258 -2.63 -0.29 -13.91
N LEU A 259 -2.08 -0.11 -12.70
CA LEU A 259 -0.81 0.60 -12.52
C LEU A 259 0.33 -0.41 -12.57
N GLN A 260 1.42 -0.03 -13.24
CA GLN A 260 2.54 -0.93 -13.41
C GLN A 260 3.76 -0.49 -12.62
N ALA A 261 4.50 -1.48 -12.14
CA ALA A 261 5.72 -1.25 -11.41
C ALA A 261 6.75 -2.35 -11.67
N CYS A 262 7.99 -2.05 -11.34
CA CYS A 262 9.10 -2.96 -11.47
C CYS A 262 10.12 -2.76 -10.35
N VAL A 263 11.00 -3.73 -10.19
CA VAL A 263 12.09 -3.69 -9.22
C VAL A 263 13.38 -4.15 -9.88
N SER A 264 14.48 -3.42 -9.61
CA SER A 264 15.81 -3.75 -10.11
C SER A 264 16.55 -4.75 -9.21
N GLU A 265 17.73 -5.18 -9.66
CA GLU A 265 18.73 -5.77 -8.80
C GLU A 265 19.14 -4.78 -7.68
N PRO A 266 19.61 -5.29 -6.52
CA PRO A 266 20.05 -4.44 -5.43
C PRO A 266 21.36 -3.73 -5.78
N VAL A 267 21.43 -2.46 -5.42
CA VAL A 267 22.65 -1.63 -5.53
C VAL A 267 22.97 -0.97 -4.20
N LYS A 268 24.17 -0.39 -4.09
CA LYS A 268 24.53 0.39 -2.90
C LYS A 268 23.51 1.51 -2.64
N PRO A 269 23.31 1.95 -1.39
CA PRO A 269 22.43 3.06 -1.08
C PRO A 269 22.89 4.33 -1.82
N VAL A 270 22.04 4.81 -2.72
CA VAL A 270 22.28 6.03 -3.52
C VAL A 270 21.08 6.97 -3.53
N LEU A 271 19.89 6.46 -3.19
CA LEU A 271 18.65 7.23 -3.20
C LEU A 271 17.93 7.12 -1.85
N ASP A 272 18.08 8.14 -1.03
CA ASP A 272 17.46 8.17 0.30
C ASP A 272 16.00 8.62 0.28
N LYS A 273 15.59 9.39 -0.70
CA LYS A 273 14.24 9.95 -0.80
C LYS A 273 13.38 9.15 -1.77
N VAL A 274 12.05 9.24 -1.58
CA VAL A 274 11.11 8.92 -2.65
C VAL A 274 11.08 10.09 -3.62
N VAL A 275 11.20 9.83 -4.91
CA VAL A 275 11.15 10.86 -5.94
C VAL A 275 10.00 10.59 -6.89
N THR A 276 9.23 11.63 -7.19
CA THR A 276 8.14 11.57 -8.18
C THR A 276 8.28 12.72 -9.15
N PHE A 277 7.94 12.49 -10.40
CA PHE A 277 7.79 13.58 -11.36
C PHE A 277 6.52 13.40 -12.21
N GLY A 278 5.65 14.40 -12.13
CA GLY A 278 4.33 14.31 -12.73
C GLY A 278 4.30 14.43 -14.25
N ALA A 279 5.34 15.00 -14.86
CA ALA A 279 5.42 15.15 -16.31
C ALA A 279 5.55 13.80 -17.05
N GLY A 280 6.21 12.82 -16.42
CA GLY A 280 6.40 11.48 -16.97
C GLY A 280 5.60 10.39 -16.24
N HIS A 281 4.72 10.75 -15.31
CA HIS A 281 3.99 9.76 -14.49
C HIS A 281 4.90 8.69 -13.85
N PHE A 282 6.08 9.11 -13.40
CA PHE A 282 7.11 8.22 -12.87
C PHE A 282 7.36 8.48 -11.37
N TYR A 283 7.62 7.43 -10.64
CA TYR A 283 8.15 7.50 -9.29
C TYR A 283 9.22 6.44 -9.06
N ILE A 284 10.13 6.74 -8.14
CA ILE A 284 11.21 5.84 -7.73
C ILE A 284 11.50 5.97 -6.25
N SER A 285 11.83 4.85 -5.63
CA SER A 285 12.41 4.79 -4.30
C SER A 285 13.45 3.67 -4.25
N GLN A 286 14.38 3.73 -3.31
CA GLN A 286 15.27 2.62 -3.03
C GLN A 286 14.81 1.86 -1.80
N SER A 287 14.67 0.54 -1.92
CA SER A 287 14.31 -0.32 -0.79
C SER A 287 15.46 -0.45 0.20
N ASP A 288 15.16 -0.87 1.45
CA ASP A 288 16.20 -1.13 2.46
C ASP A 288 17.13 -2.30 2.10
N LYS A 289 16.76 -3.10 1.09
CA LYS A 289 17.62 -4.15 0.52
C LYS A 289 18.48 -3.68 -0.64
N GLY A 290 18.29 -2.43 -1.09
CA GLY A 290 19.05 -1.80 -2.17
C GLY A 290 18.38 -1.79 -3.54
N GLU A 291 17.25 -2.50 -3.74
CA GLU A 291 16.58 -2.49 -5.03
C GLU A 291 15.91 -1.14 -5.31
N MET A 292 15.96 -0.69 -6.59
CA MET A 292 15.16 0.43 -7.07
C MET A 292 13.75 -0.06 -7.37
N VAL A 293 12.78 0.47 -6.64
CA VAL A 293 11.34 0.24 -6.88
C VAL A 293 10.83 1.40 -7.71
N MET A 294 10.37 1.10 -8.91
CA MET A 294 9.95 2.09 -9.91
C MET A 294 8.53 1.77 -10.38
N GLY A 295 7.81 2.80 -10.71
CA GLY A 295 6.49 2.65 -11.29
C GLY A 295 5.98 3.99 -11.80
N GLY A 296 4.78 3.94 -12.30
CA GLY A 296 4.12 5.06 -12.93
C GLY A 296 3.17 4.52 -13.96
N ASP A 297 2.64 5.37 -14.76
CA ASP A 297 1.75 5.08 -15.86
C ASP A 297 0.70 3.99 -15.56
N LEU A 298 -0.33 3.93 -16.36
CA LEU A 298 -1.43 2.98 -16.22
C LEU A 298 -1.89 2.54 -17.61
N ASP A 299 -2.47 1.35 -17.66
CA ASP A 299 -3.10 0.88 -18.89
C ASP A 299 -4.31 1.75 -19.25
N GLY A 300 -4.39 2.15 -20.51
CA GLY A 300 -5.48 2.99 -21.03
C GLY A 300 -6.83 2.28 -21.16
N TYR A 301 -6.97 1.06 -20.68
CA TYR A 301 -8.19 0.24 -20.74
C TYR A 301 -8.46 -0.46 -19.42
N ASN A 302 -9.73 -0.78 -19.18
CA ASN A 302 -10.15 -1.49 -17.97
C ASN A 302 -9.65 -2.93 -17.98
N SER A 303 -9.06 -3.37 -16.87
CA SER A 303 -8.55 -4.72 -16.73
C SER A 303 -8.46 -5.18 -15.28
N TYR A 304 -8.65 -6.47 -15.05
CA TYR A 304 -8.41 -7.14 -13.77
C TYR A 304 -7.14 -8.00 -13.79
N ALA A 305 -6.31 -7.87 -14.82
CA ALA A 305 -5.04 -8.56 -14.89
C ALA A 305 -4.12 -8.18 -13.71
N GLN A 306 -3.24 -9.10 -13.36
CA GLN A 306 -2.26 -8.88 -12.27
C GLN A 306 -0.82 -8.91 -12.77
N ARG A 307 -0.63 -8.94 -14.07
CA ARG A 307 0.67 -8.95 -14.76
C ARG A 307 0.85 -7.63 -15.50
N GLY A 308 2.07 -7.12 -15.48
CA GLY A 308 2.46 -5.98 -16.29
C GLY A 308 2.48 -6.33 -17.79
N ASN A 309 2.49 -5.31 -18.63
CA ASN A 309 2.73 -5.42 -20.06
C ASN A 309 4.00 -4.68 -20.48
N LEU A 310 4.61 -5.11 -21.56
CA LEU A 310 5.89 -4.55 -22.01
C LEU A 310 5.78 -3.08 -22.48
N PRO A 311 4.77 -2.65 -23.23
CA PRO A 311 4.65 -1.26 -23.67
C PRO A 311 4.64 -0.24 -22.50
N THR A 312 3.80 -0.46 -21.49
CA THR A 312 3.73 0.43 -20.31
C THR A 312 5.03 0.40 -19.52
N LEU A 313 5.61 -0.79 -19.32
CA LEU A 313 6.89 -0.92 -18.62
C LEU A 313 8.02 -0.20 -19.39
N GLN A 314 8.07 -0.34 -20.71
CA GLN A 314 9.06 0.35 -21.55
C GLN A 314 8.91 1.87 -21.43
N HIS A 315 7.68 2.39 -21.41
CA HIS A 315 7.41 3.81 -21.19
C HIS A 315 7.95 4.28 -19.84
N VAL A 316 7.57 3.60 -18.75
CA VAL A 316 8.03 3.90 -17.38
C VAL A 316 9.56 3.91 -17.28
N LEU A 317 10.23 2.90 -17.83
CA LEU A 317 11.69 2.82 -17.80
C LEU A 317 12.36 3.90 -18.66
N THR A 318 11.80 4.23 -19.81
CA THR A 318 12.30 5.32 -20.67
C THR A 318 12.25 6.66 -19.93
N GLU A 319 11.15 6.95 -19.25
CA GLU A 319 10.99 8.15 -18.43
C GLU A 319 11.99 8.17 -17.27
N GLY A 320 12.13 7.04 -16.58
CA GLY A 320 13.08 6.89 -15.48
C GLY A 320 14.53 7.10 -15.91
N ILE A 321 14.95 6.51 -17.04
CA ILE A 321 16.32 6.66 -17.58
C ILE A 321 16.58 8.09 -18.03
N ALA A 322 15.59 8.76 -18.63
CA ALA A 322 15.73 10.16 -19.02
C ALA A 322 15.94 11.09 -17.81
N MET A 323 15.38 10.73 -16.65
CA MET A 323 15.56 11.50 -15.40
C MET A 323 16.81 11.08 -14.63
N MET A 324 17.12 9.80 -14.61
CA MET A 324 18.22 9.19 -13.84
C MET A 324 18.99 8.21 -14.72
N PRO A 325 19.97 8.67 -15.50
CA PRO A 325 20.67 7.86 -16.52
C PRO A 325 21.32 6.57 -15.98
N PHE A 326 21.71 6.53 -14.71
CA PHE A 326 22.31 5.35 -14.10
C PHE A 326 21.39 4.13 -14.13
N LEU A 327 20.06 4.33 -14.19
CA LEU A 327 19.08 3.25 -14.26
C LEU A 327 19.24 2.36 -15.50
N SER A 328 19.82 2.91 -16.58
CA SER A 328 20.11 2.14 -17.80
C SER A 328 21.08 0.98 -17.60
N LYS A 329 21.83 0.98 -16.49
CA LYS A 329 22.83 -0.04 -16.18
C LYS A 329 22.28 -1.16 -15.28
N LEU A 330 21.05 -1.01 -14.76
CA LEU A 330 20.46 -1.93 -13.81
C LEU A 330 19.70 -3.06 -14.51
N LYS A 331 19.80 -4.26 -13.95
CA LYS A 331 18.97 -5.40 -14.38
C LYS A 331 17.64 -5.36 -13.66
N MET A 332 16.56 -5.60 -14.41
CA MET A 332 15.23 -5.76 -13.84
C MET A 332 15.03 -7.19 -13.32
N LEU A 333 14.63 -7.33 -12.06
CA LEU A 333 14.37 -8.62 -11.44
C LEU A 333 12.91 -9.05 -11.55
N ARG A 334 12.00 -8.09 -11.42
CA ARG A 334 10.56 -8.38 -11.38
C ARG A 334 9.76 -7.19 -11.92
N THR A 335 8.65 -7.52 -12.60
CA THR A 335 7.63 -6.58 -13.07
C THR A 335 6.24 -7.07 -12.64
N TRP A 336 5.34 -6.16 -12.38
CA TRP A 336 3.95 -6.47 -12.05
C TRP A 336 3.01 -5.34 -12.41
#